data_4fe6cf7f0acd81854773be8befd65d9f
#
_entry.id   4fe6cf7f0acd81854773be8befd65d9f
#
_cell.length_a   1.000
_cell.length_b   1.000
_cell.length_c   1.000
_cell.angle_alpha   90.00
_cell.angle_beta   90.00
_cell.angle_gamma   90.00
#
_symmetry.space_group_name_H-M   'P 1'
#
loop_
_entity.id
_entity.type
_entity.pdbx_description
1 polymer ?
#
loop_
_entity_poly.entity_id
_entity_poly.type
_entity_poly.pdbx_seq_one_letter_code
_entity_poly.pdbx_strand_id
1 'polypeptide(L)'
;MLHDFQLAGKRMRLWHRQGESYEHILMKALGFAMFSAKYLTLEIEVKVGLRYKPDLIARNASGDFLFWGECGSNSLRKTVWLLKHTRTQKLVLFKINQNLEQLTKQLREEIPAKYRLQGRLVLINFVGNIVSLTVSKQIEKVSEEWFSETII
;
A
#
# COMPACT_ATOMS: atom_id res chain seq x y z
N MET A 1 4.58 20.73 1.47
CA MET A 1 5.57 20.42 2.52
C MET A 1 6.27 19.12 2.21
N LEU A 2 7.58 19.09 2.37
CA LEU A 2 8.42 17.93 2.04
C LEU A 2 8.78 17.18 3.32
N HIS A 3 8.57 15.86 3.33
CA HIS A 3 8.99 14.99 4.43
C HIS A 3 10.18 14.13 3.99
N ASP A 4 11.23 14.15 4.79
CA ASP A 4 12.43 13.34 4.60
C ASP A 4 12.33 12.07 5.43
N PHE A 5 12.32 10.93 4.75
CA PHE A 5 12.36 9.61 5.39
C PHE A 5 13.67 8.90 5.06
N GLN A 6 14.15 8.11 6.01
CA GLN A 6 15.18 7.12 5.77
C GLN A 6 14.50 5.75 5.80
N LEU A 7 14.35 5.13 4.63
CA LEU A 7 13.57 3.91 4.46
C LEU A 7 14.43 2.79 3.90
N ALA A 8 14.64 1.73 4.68
CA ALA A 8 15.39 0.55 4.24
C ALA A 8 16.73 0.90 3.58
N GLY A 9 17.48 1.82 4.19
CA GLY A 9 18.78 2.27 3.70
C GLY A 9 18.75 3.35 2.62
N LYS A 10 17.58 3.85 2.25
CA LYS A 10 17.42 4.89 1.23
C LYS A 10 16.79 6.15 1.81
N ARG A 11 17.30 7.30 1.39
CA ARG A 11 16.67 8.58 1.68
C ARG A 11 15.54 8.80 0.68
N MET A 12 14.32 8.98 1.19
CA MET A 12 13.13 9.21 0.39
C MET A 12 12.48 10.52 0.80
N ARG A 13 12.22 11.39 -0.17
CA ARG A 13 11.52 12.67 0.06
C ARG A 13 10.12 12.56 -0.51
N LEU A 14 9.13 12.71 0.36
CA LEU A 14 7.72 12.61 -0.01
C LEU A 14 7.02 13.96 0.17
N TRP A 15 6.34 14.41 -0.87
CA TRP A 15 5.56 15.63 -0.83
C TRP A 15 4.24 15.41 -0.10
N HIS A 16 3.96 16.29 0.84
CA HIS A 16 2.67 16.39 1.51
C HIS A 16 1.84 17.43 0.77
N ARG A 17 0.88 16.96 -0.02
CA ARG A 17 0.03 17.84 -0.83
C ARG A 17 -1.10 18.41 0.02
N GLN A 18 -1.65 19.54 -0.42
CA GLN A 18 -2.84 20.12 0.21
C GLN A 18 -3.99 19.11 0.15
N GLY A 19 -4.68 18.89 1.27
CA GLY A 19 -5.77 17.94 1.37
C GLY A 19 -5.37 16.49 1.63
N GLU A 20 -4.07 16.19 1.59
CA GLU A 20 -3.53 14.87 1.93
C GLU A 20 -3.19 14.82 3.42
N SER A 21 -3.55 13.72 4.11
CA SER A 21 -3.17 13.54 5.52
C SER A 21 -1.72 13.08 5.64
N TYR A 22 -1.10 13.37 6.78
CA TYR A 22 0.23 12.82 7.08
C TYR A 22 0.20 11.29 7.13
N GLU A 23 -0.89 10.72 7.64
CA GLU A 23 -1.04 9.26 7.68
C GLU A 23 -0.99 8.62 6.30
N HIS A 24 -1.53 9.28 5.29
CA HIS A 24 -1.43 8.81 3.89
C HIS A 24 0.03 8.79 3.42
N ILE A 25 0.79 9.84 3.69
CA ILE A 25 2.22 9.92 3.40
C ILE A 25 2.97 8.81 4.13
N LEU A 26 2.68 8.63 5.41
CA LEU A 26 3.32 7.62 6.25
C LEU A 26 3.06 6.20 5.73
N MET A 27 1.84 5.91 5.29
CA MET A 27 1.53 4.60 4.71
C MET A 27 2.34 4.31 3.45
N LYS A 28 2.57 5.31 2.59
CA LYS A 28 3.45 5.16 1.44
C LYS A 28 4.88 4.83 1.86
N ALA A 29 5.39 5.55 2.86
CA ALA A 29 6.73 5.32 3.39
C ALA A 29 6.86 3.92 4.01
N LEU A 30 5.90 3.51 4.84
CA LEU A 30 5.88 2.20 5.45
C LEU A 30 5.77 1.08 4.42
N GLY A 31 4.88 1.24 3.44
CA GLY A 31 4.73 0.27 2.36
C GLY A 31 6.01 0.10 1.55
N PHE A 32 6.70 1.19 1.26
CA PHE A 32 8.00 1.13 0.59
C PHE A 32 9.03 0.39 1.45
N ALA A 33 9.13 0.70 2.73
CA ALA A 33 10.07 0.03 3.64
C ALA A 33 9.78 -1.48 3.75
N MET A 34 8.50 -1.87 3.72
CA MET A 34 8.10 -3.28 3.82
C MET A 34 8.43 -4.10 2.56
N PHE A 35 8.25 -3.51 1.38
CA PHE A 35 8.23 -4.26 0.14
C PHE A 35 9.40 -3.99 -0.81
N SER A 36 10.24 -2.98 -0.56
CA SER A 36 11.33 -2.62 -1.47
C SER A 36 12.41 -3.70 -1.61
N ALA A 37 12.62 -4.51 -0.59
CA ALA A 37 13.58 -5.62 -0.66
C ALA A 37 13.10 -6.74 -1.58
N LYS A 38 11.79 -7.00 -1.61
CA LYS A 38 11.18 -8.00 -2.47
C LYS A 38 10.98 -7.50 -3.90
N TYR A 39 10.57 -6.24 -4.05
CA TYR A 39 10.28 -5.64 -5.34
C TYR A 39 11.30 -4.53 -5.61
N LEU A 40 12.39 -4.88 -6.29
CA LEU A 40 13.53 -3.96 -6.49
C LEU A 40 13.18 -2.76 -7.38
N THR A 41 12.11 -2.86 -8.16
CA THR A 41 11.62 -1.76 -9.00
C THR A 41 10.53 -0.93 -8.35
N LEU A 42 10.26 -1.15 -7.05
CA LEU A 42 9.18 -0.45 -6.34
C LEU A 42 9.39 1.06 -6.35
N GLU A 43 8.35 1.79 -6.74
CA GLU A 43 8.34 3.24 -6.84
C GLU A 43 7.10 3.82 -6.15
N ILE A 44 7.21 5.06 -5.68
CA ILE A 44 6.14 5.78 -5.00
C ILE A 44 5.55 6.82 -5.95
N GLU A 45 4.20 6.82 -6.09
CA GLU A 45 3.44 7.83 -6.83
C GLU A 45 3.85 8.02 -8.30
N VAL A 46 4.12 6.95 -9.01
CA VAL A 46 4.45 7.00 -10.43
C VAL A 46 3.19 6.75 -11.26
N LYS A 47 2.93 7.63 -12.24
CA LYS A 47 1.84 7.45 -13.19
C LYS A 47 2.13 6.27 -14.11
N VAL A 48 1.12 5.45 -14.36
CA VAL A 48 1.25 4.24 -15.19
C VAL A 48 0.37 4.27 -16.46
N GLY A 49 -0.23 5.44 -16.76
CA GLY A 49 -1.07 5.59 -17.96
C GLY A 49 -2.44 4.95 -17.86
N LEU A 50 -2.89 4.57 -16.66
CA LEU A 50 -4.20 4.00 -16.43
C LEU A 50 -5.12 5.01 -15.73
N ARG A 51 -6.38 4.59 -15.53
CA ARG A 51 -7.41 5.40 -14.88
C ARG A 51 -7.00 5.91 -13.51
N TYR A 52 -6.25 5.10 -12.75
CA TYR A 52 -5.79 5.44 -11.41
C TYR A 52 -4.27 5.47 -11.36
N LYS A 53 -3.74 6.37 -10.53
CA LYS A 53 -2.32 6.42 -10.20
C LYS A 53 -2.08 5.64 -8.92
N PRO A 54 -1.20 4.61 -8.92
CA PRO A 54 -0.90 3.88 -7.70
C PRO A 54 -0.16 4.73 -6.68
N ASP A 55 -0.33 4.43 -5.40
CA ASP A 55 0.54 4.99 -4.36
C ASP A 55 1.89 4.31 -4.36
N LEU A 56 1.90 3.01 -4.61
CA LEU A 56 3.11 2.19 -4.77
C LEU A 56 2.96 1.29 -5.97
N ILE A 57 4.02 1.15 -6.77
CA ILE A 57 3.98 0.32 -7.97
C ILE A 57 5.32 -0.36 -8.22
N ALA A 58 5.29 -1.64 -8.58
CA ALA A 58 6.43 -2.35 -9.10
C ALA A 58 6.07 -3.05 -10.41
N ARG A 59 6.93 -2.89 -11.41
CA ARG A 59 6.75 -3.49 -12.74
C ARG A 59 7.98 -4.32 -13.10
N ASN A 60 7.79 -5.37 -13.89
CA ASN A 60 8.92 -6.11 -14.45
C ASN A 60 9.45 -5.44 -15.72
N ALA A 61 10.48 -6.02 -16.35
CA ALA A 61 11.08 -5.48 -17.56
C ALA A 61 10.10 -5.39 -18.73
N SER A 62 9.08 -6.24 -18.77
CA SER A 62 8.03 -6.23 -19.79
C SER A 62 6.91 -5.23 -19.50
N GLY A 63 6.98 -4.53 -18.37
CA GLY A 63 5.95 -3.57 -17.96
C GLY A 63 4.75 -4.17 -17.25
N ASP A 64 4.77 -5.47 -16.95
CA ASP A 64 3.70 -6.11 -16.18
C ASP A 64 3.74 -5.67 -14.72
N PHE A 65 2.56 -5.49 -14.12
CA PHE A 65 2.46 -5.08 -12.73
C PHE A 65 2.69 -6.27 -11.80
N LEU A 66 3.75 -6.19 -11.02
CA LEU A 66 4.08 -7.19 -9.99
C LEU A 66 3.41 -6.88 -8.66
N PHE A 67 3.31 -5.59 -8.34
CA PHE A 67 2.80 -5.09 -7.08
C PHE A 67 2.11 -3.75 -7.31
N TRP A 68 0.93 -3.60 -6.72
CA TRP A 68 0.19 -2.34 -6.70
C TRP A 68 -0.26 -2.06 -5.27
N GLY A 69 0.15 -0.94 -4.70
CA GLY A 69 -0.22 -0.53 -3.34
C GLY A 69 -1.13 0.68 -3.35
N GLU A 70 -2.18 0.61 -2.57
CA GLU A 70 -3.12 1.70 -2.32
C GLU A 70 -3.17 2.02 -0.83
N CYS A 71 -3.04 3.29 -0.49
CA CYS A 71 -3.01 3.76 0.89
C CYS A 71 -4.26 4.56 1.23
N GLY A 72 -4.85 4.29 2.40
CA GLY A 72 -5.98 5.02 2.91
C GLY A 72 -7.33 4.54 2.39
N SER A 73 -8.28 5.45 2.22
CA SER A 73 -9.63 5.13 1.79
C SER A 73 -9.67 4.82 0.31
N ASN A 74 -10.22 3.67 -0.02
CA ASN A 74 -10.50 3.27 -1.39
C ASN A 74 -11.94 2.79 -1.49
N SER A 75 -12.63 3.19 -2.56
CA SER A 75 -13.94 2.64 -2.82
C SER A 75 -13.80 1.18 -3.23
N LEU A 76 -14.81 0.40 -2.90
CA LEU A 76 -14.90 -0.97 -3.35
C LEU A 76 -14.87 -1.07 -4.88
N ARG A 77 -15.54 -0.14 -5.54
CA ARG A 77 -15.55 -0.03 -7.00
C ARG A 77 -14.15 0.13 -7.58
N LYS A 78 -13.32 0.97 -6.97
CA LYS A 78 -11.92 1.15 -7.38
C LYS A 78 -11.12 -0.13 -7.20
N THR A 79 -11.28 -0.79 -6.05
CA THR A 79 -10.58 -2.04 -5.75
C THR A 79 -10.91 -3.13 -6.76
N VAL A 80 -12.19 -3.30 -7.09
CA VAL A 80 -12.63 -4.27 -8.11
C VAL A 80 -12.05 -3.89 -9.49
N TRP A 81 -12.09 -2.61 -9.84
CA TRP A 81 -11.54 -2.14 -11.10
C TRP A 81 -10.05 -2.47 -11.22
N LEU A 82 -9.27 -2.21 -10.16
CA LEU A 82 -7.83 -2.51 -10.14
C LEU A 82 -7.57 -4.00 -10.32
N LEU A 83 -8.29 -4.84 -9.60
CA LEU A 83 -8.14 -6.30 -9.73
C LEU A 83 -8.51 -6.81 -11.12
N LYS A 84 -9.53 -6.21 -11.73
CA LYS A 84 -10.04 -6.64 -13.03
C LYS A 84 -9.18 -6.16 -14.21
N HIS A 85 -8.70 -4.93 -14.15
CA HIS A 85 -8.11 -4.27 -15.33
C HIS A 85 -6.58 -4.14 -15.32
N THR A 86 -5.93 -4.11 -14.15
CA THR A 86 -4.48 -3.94 -14.09
C THR A 86 -3.70 -5.25 -14.28
N ARG A 87 -4.33 -6.37 -13.98
CA ARG A 87 -3.69 -7.69 -13.92
C ARG A 87 -2.48 -7.73 -12.99
N THR A 88 -2.41 -6.83 -12.00
CA THR A 88 -1.32 -6.86 -11.03
C THR A 88 -1.28 -8.21 -10.32
N GLN A 89 -0.08 -8.73 -10.10
CA GLN A 89 0.09 -10.01 -9.41
C GLN A 89 -0.30 -9.91 -7.94
N LYS A 90 -0.09 -8.73 -7.34
CA LYS A 90 -0.46 -8.47 -5.95
C LYS A 90 -1.03 -7.06 -5.82
N LEU A 91 -2.18 -6.96 -5.16
CA LEU A 91 -2.78 -5.70 -4.75
C LEU A 91 -2.79 -5.65 -3.23
N VAL A 92 -2.14 -4.63 -2.67
CA VAL A 92 -2.07 -4.42 -1.22
C VAL A 92 -2.80 -3.14 -0.84
N LEU A 93 -3.75 -3.27 0.08
CA LEU A 93 -4.47 -2.14 0.66
C LEU A 93 -3.87 -1.84 2.03
N PHE A 94 -3.33 -0.63 2.19
CA PHE A 94 -2.74 -0.17 3.45
C PHE A 94 -3.74 0.66 4.23
N LYS A 95 -3.94 0.31 5.49
CA LYS A 95 -4.87 0.97 6.41
C LYS A 95 -4.19 1.27 7.73
N ILE A 96 -4.79 2.17 8.52
CA ILE A 96 -4.38 2.45 9.90
C ILE A 96 -5.59 2.27 10.80
N ASN A 97 -5.47 1.41 11.79
CA ASN A 97 -6.44 1.24 12.90
C ASN A 97 -7.88 1.02 12.43
N GLN A 98 -8.06 0.20 11.40
CA GLN A 98 -9.39 -0.14 10.91
C GLN A 98 -9.96 -1.37 11.62
N ASN A 99 -11.28 -1.50 11.61
CA ASN A 99 -11.95 -2.71 12.06
C ASN A 99 -11.76 -3.81 11.01
N LEU A 100 -10.80 -4.71 11.24
CA LEU A 100 -10.41 -5.74 10.29
C LEU A 100 -11.53 -6.74 10.01
N GLU A 101 -12.28 -7.13 11.05
CA GLU A 101 -13.34 -8.12 10.89
C GLU A 101 -14.41 -7.61 9.91
N GLN A 102 -14.87 -6.39 10.12
CA GLN A 102 -15.88 -5.78 9.27
C GLN A 102 -15.37 -5.54 7.85
N LEU A 103 -14.16 -5.00 7.71
CA LEU A 103 -13.58 -4.70 6.40
C LEU A 103 -13.27 -5.97 5.61
N THR A 104 -12.73 -6.99 6.26
CA THR A 104 -12.44 -8.28 5.64
C THR A 104 -13.72 -8.93 5.15
N LYS A 105 -14.76 -8.92 5.97
CA LYS A 105 -16.07 -9.46 5.61
C LYS A 105 -16.63 -8.76 4.38
N GLN A 106 -16.62 -7.42 4.38
CA GLN A 106 -17.12 -6.63 3.27
C GLN A 106 -16.36 -6.92 1.96
N LEU A 107 -15.03 -6.95 2.03
CA LEU A 107 -14.20 -7.24 0.85
C LEU A 107 -14.48 -8.64 0.30
N ARG A 108 -14.59 -9.64 1.17
CA ARG A 108 -14.86 -11.02 0.75
C ARG A 108 -16.25 -11.21 0.17
N GLU A 109 -17.24 -10.50 0.70
CA GLU A 109 -18.61 -10.59 0.19
C GLU A 109 -18.79 -9.89 -1.16
N GLU A 110 -18.13 -8.76 -1.36
CA GLU A 110 -18.39 -7.89 -2.51
C GLU A 110 -17.40 -8.07 -3.65
N ILE A 111 -16.20 -8.63 -3.39
CA ILE A 111 -15.23 -8.90 -4.45
C ILE A 111 -15.33 -10.37 -4.87
N PRO A 112 -15.64 -10.65 -6.15
CA PRO A 112 -15.69 -12.03 -6.62
C PRO A 112 -14.39 -12.79 -6.36
N ALA A 113 -14.52 -14.04 -5.93
CA ALA A 113 -13.39 -14.90 -5.57
C ALA A 113 -12.37 -15.04 -6.72
N LYS A 114 -12.84 -15.03 -7.97
CA LYS A 114 -11.97 -15.14 -9.16
C LYS A 114 -10.96 -14.02 -9.29
N TYR A 115 -11.19 -12.86 -8.66
CA TYR A 115 -10.27 -11.71 -8.70
C TYR A 115 -9.26 -11.70 -7.56
N ARG A 116 -9.41 -12.58 -6.58
CA ARG A 116 -8.53 -12.62 -5.40
C ARG A 116 -7.93 -13.99 -5.12
N LEU A 117 -7.72 -14.76 -6.17
CA LEU A 117 -7.10 -16.08 -6.08
C LEU A 117 -5.63 -15.99 -5.65
N GLN A 118 -5.14 -17.04 -4.98
CA GLN A 118 -3.72 -17.23 -4.65
C GLN A 118 -3.11 -16.08 -3.83
N GLY A 119 -3.89 -15.50 -2.93
CA GLY A 119 -3.40 -14.42 -2.06
C GLY A 119 -3.12 -13.12 -2.79
N ARG A 120 -3.77 -12.90 -3.92
CA ARG A 120 -3.57 -11.71 -4.74
C ARG A 120 -3.95 -10.40 -4.05
N LEU A 121 -5.02 -10.42 -3.25
CA LEU A 121 -5.50 -9.24 -2.51
C LEU A 121 -5.11 -9.37 -1.04
N VAL A 122 -4.35 -8.40 -0.54
CA VAL A 122 -3.83 -8.39 0.82
C VAL A 122 -4.19 -7.07 1.50
N LEU A 123 -4.56 -7.15 2.75
CA LEU A 123 -4.83 -6.00 3.61
C LEU A 123 -3.74 -5.89 4.66
N ILE A 124 -3.06 -4.73 4.71
CA ILE A 124 -2.10 -4.40 5.75
C ILE A 124 -2.72 -3.31 6.62
N ASN A 125 -2.87 -3.58 7.91
CA ASN A 125 -3.47 -2.65 8.86
C ASN A 125 -2.46 -2.28 9.94
N PHE A 126 -2.01 -1.02 9.94
CA PHE A 126 -1.07 -0.53 10.94
C PHE A 126 -1.80 -0.21 12.24
N VAL A 127 -1.07 -0.36 13.36
CA VAL A 127 -1.60 -0.03 14.70
C VAL A 127 -1.92 1.46 14.82
N GLY A 128 -2.86 1.80 15.70
CA GLY A 128 -3.36 3.17 15.82
C GLY A 128 -2.31 4.21 16.21
N ASN A 129 -1.27 3.81 16.92
CA ASN A 129 -0.18 4.69 17.35
C ASN A 129 1.03 4.69 16.40
N ILE A 130 0.84 4.25 15.14
CA ILE A 130 1.94 4.14 14.18
C ILE A 130 2.68 5.46 13.94
N VAL A 131 1.99 6.58 14.00
CA VAL A 131 2.62 7.91 13.83
C VAL A 131 3.63 8.16 14.96
N SER A 132 3.28 7.84 16.20
CA SER A 132 4.18 7.98 17.36
C SER A 132 5.40 7.05 17.26
N LEU A 133 5.18 5.82 16.80
CA LEU A 133 6.25 4.83 16.66
C LEU A 133 7.27 5.19 15.58
N THR A 134 6.88 6.03 14.62
CA THR A 134 7.69 6.40 13.45
C THR A 134 8.03 7.88 13.41
N VAL A 135 8.01 8.56 14.54
CA VAL A 135 8.23 10.01 14.62
C VAL A 135 9.62 10.42 14.13
N SER A 136 10.62 9.56 14.26
CA SER A 136 11.99 9.81 13.79
C SER A 136 12.11 9.83 12.26
N LYS A 137 11.13 9.26 11.55
CA LYS A 137 11.17 9.04 10.10
C LYS A 137 12.34 8.18 9.61
N GLN A 138 12.97 7.45 10.52
CA GLN A 138 14.01 6.47 10.22
C GLN A 138 13.43 5.07 10.38
N ILE A 139 13.10 4.44 9.26
CA ILE A 139 12.42 3.15 9.23
C ILE A 139 13.26 2.17 8.42
N GLU A 140 14.21 1.52 9.09
CA GLU A 140 15.04 0.49 8.45
C GLU A 140 14.23 -0.78 8.21
N LYS A 141 13.40 -1.14 9.19
CA LYS A 141 12.54 -2.31 9.12
C LYS A 141 11.22 -1.99 9.81
N VAL A 142 10.12 -2.39 9.19
CA VAL A 142 8.79 -2.30 9.79
C VAL A 142 8.60 -3.50 10.70
N SER A 143 8.47 -3.25 12.01
CA SER A 143 8.27 -4.31 13.00
C SER A 143 6.96 -5.05 12.75
N GLU A 144 6.98 -6.37 12.94
CA GLU A 144 5.76 -7.19 12.85
C GLU A 144 4.70 -6.81 13.89
N GLU A 145 5.11 -6.15 14.96
CA GLU A 145 4.19 -5.65 16.00
C GLU A 145 3.43 -4.40 15.57
N TRP A 146 3.86 -3.74 14.50
CA TRP A 146 3.25 -2.49 14.02
C TRP A 146 2.07 -2.69 13.08
N PHE A 147 1.86 -3.91 12.61
CA PHE A 147 0.80 -4.18 11.62
C PHE A 147 0.28 -5.60 11.70
N SER A 148 -0.89 -5.80 11.10
CA SER A 148 -1.40 -7.12 10.80
C SER A 148 -1.56 -7.27 9.29
N GLU A 149 -1.36 -8.49 8.80
CA GLU A 149 -1.55 -8.85 7.39
C GLU A 149 -2.70 -9.82 7.27
N THR A 150 -3.64 -9.52 6.37
CA THR A 150 -4.80 -10.38 6.11
C THR A 150 -4.91 -10.64 4.62
N ILE A 151 -4.91 -11.91 4.24
CA ILE A 151 -5.15 -12.32 2.85
C ILE A 151 -6.66 -12.39 2.63
N ILE A 152 -7.16 -11.64 1.68
CA ILE A 152 -8.57 -11.59 1.34
C ILE A 152 -8.87 -12.66 0.28
#